data_42a1edb1929e5eb3277ec4a1392dc208
#
_entry.id   42a1edb1929e5eb3277ec4a1392dc208
#
_cell.length_a   1.000
_cell.length_b   1.000
_cell.length_c   1.000
_cell.angle_alpha   90.00
_cell.angle_beta   90.00
_cell.angle_gamma   90.00
#
_symmetry.space_group_name_H-M   'P 1'
#
loop_
_entity.id
_entity.type
_entity.pdbx_description
1 polymer ?
#
loop_
_entity_poly.entity_id
_entity_poly.type
_entity_poly.pdbx_seq_one_letter_code
_entity_poly.pdbx_strand_id
1 'polypeptide(L)'
;MSSKAPKSQSQGAAKDETRAVLRRLLLSDGRTHWKGYALAFVFMGLMGACTALLAYLMRDAVNAIFVAPTPQAVWAVSGAVMLLSIIKGASAYGQSITMARVGNRIVADNQKRAFDQILVQDASYFAKHHTAEITGRFSTGANGARGALDLIITSIGRDALSLVMLATVAIVQDPFLAIIALVVMPTAVIGTRKLIKKTKTLFTSGFRSGVQLSSIAMEAIQGVRTVKAYTLEPEMRERTHKFIDDVEANSNRLVRTQAKSSPLMETLGGLAIGGVVLYAGYNVIELGRSPGQFFSVLTALLLAYEPAKRLARMHVDLASHVMGARMLFELLDAPSPDRDAPGMPALPRPRGRVEFREVVFGYRPGENVLRGLDFVAEPGQTTALVGQSGGGKTTIINLIERFYDPQAGAVLIDDIDARGVTRSSVRSNVALVSQDVYLFSGTVKDNIGFGRPGATDEEIVAAARAAHAHDFIMGFENGYDTPVGEHGAQLSGGQRQRIAIARAFLKNAPILLLDEATAALDSESEALVQRALNELQHQRTTIVIAHRLQTVVRAHKICVVEHGRVVEHGTHDELIARRGRYYGFYFAQFAHEQKQEGAEAPPVDNLGQTGGERLHA
;
A
#
# COMPACT_ATOMS: atom_id res chain seq x y z
N MET A 1 -24.07 -24.54 18.09
CA MET A 1 -23.11 -24.82 19.20
C MET A 1 -21.82 -24.09 18.89
N SER A 2 -21.63 -22.90 19.47
CA SER A 2 -20.47 -22.02 19.23
C SER A 2 -19.34 -22.45 20.17
N SER A 3 -18.28 -23.03 19.61
CA SER A 3 -17.05 -23.41 20.32
C SER A 3 -16.28 -22.17 20.75
N LYS A 4 -16.34 -21.82 22.04
CA LYS A 4 -15.46 -20.82 22.65
C LYS A 4 -14.04 -21.38 22.74
N ALA A 5 -13.14 -21.01 21.84
CA ALA A 5 -11.72 -21.28 22.01
C ALA A 5 -11.18 -20.66 23.31
N PRO A 6 -10.25 -21.32 24.04
CA PRO A 6 -9.79 -20.89 25.36
C PRO A 6 -9.02 -19.57 25.29
N LYS A 7 -9.47 -18.60 26.07
CA LYS A 7 -8.94 -17.21 26.15
C LYS A 7 -7.43 -17.11 26.48
N SER A 8 -6.80 -18.15 27.00
CA SER A 8 -5.37 -18.14 27.37
C SER A 8 -4.42 -18.32 26.17
N GLN A 9 -4.78 -19.13 25.17
CA GLN A 9 -3.96 -19.36 23.99
C GLN A 9 -3.89 -18.11 23.07
N SER A 10 -4.97 -17.33 22.98
CA SER A 10 -4.99 -16.09 22.20
C SER A 10 -4.14 -14.94 22.80
N GLN A 11 -3.86 -14.98 24.11
CA GLN A 11 -3.04 -13.96 24.78
C GLN A 11 -1.54 -14.23 24.67
N GLY A 12 -1.13 -15.50 24.64
CA GLY A 12 0.26 -15.91 24.39
C GLY A 12 0.68 -15.53 22.96
N ALA A 13 -0.09 -15.96 21.98
CA ALA A 13 0.15 -15.66 20.56
C ALA A 13 0.26 -14.15 20.26
N ALA A 14 -0.61 -13.32 20.84
CA ALA A 14 -0.59 -11.87 20.62
C ALA A 14 0.61 -11.16 21.26
N LYS A 15 1.20 -11.71 22.33
CA LYS A 15 2.44 -11.17 22.94
C LYS A 15 3.67 -11.58 22.14
N ASP A 16 3.72 -12.83 21.69
CA ASP A 16 4.82 -13.33 20.88
C ASP A 16 4.90 -12.62 19.53
N GLU A 17 3.76 -12.33 18.94
CA GLU A 17 3.64 -11.56 17.71
C GLU A 17 4.13 -10.09 17.87
N THR A 18 3.75 -9.42 18.96
CA THR A 18 4.24 -8.07 19.27
C THR A 18 5.76 -8.06 19.48
N ARG A 19 6.29 -9.07 20.19
CA ARG A 19 7.74 -9.22 20.39
C ARG A 19 8.46 -9.50 19.06
N ALA A 20 7.88 -10.31 18.18
CA ALA A 20 8.46 -10.59 16.86
C ALA A 20 8.56 -9.33 16.01
N VAL A 21 7.49 -8.52 15.95
CA VAL A 21 7.47 -7.22 15.25
C VAL A 21 8.55 -6.27 15.81
N LEU A 22 8.61 -6.11 17.13
CA LEU A 22 9.61 -5.25 17.77
C LEU A 22 11.05 -5.74 17.55
N ARG A 23 11.29 -7.04 17.68
CA ARG A 23 12.59 -7.63 17.39
C ARG A 23 13.01 -7.39 15.94
N ARG A 24 12.09 -7.56 15.01
CA ARG A 24 12.34 -7.30 13.60
C ARG A 24 12.68 -5.83 13.35
N LEU A 25 11.91 -4.88 13.89
CA LEU A 25 12.20 -3.45 13.79
C LEU A 25 13.59 -3.09 14.33
N LEU A 26 13.95 -3.61 15.51
CA LEU A 26 15.24 -3.33 16.12
C LEU A 26 16.41 -3.93 15.32
N LEU A 27 16.23 -5.14 14.77
CA LEU A 27 17.29 -5.81 14.00
C LEU A 27 17.42 -5.27 12.57
N SER A 28 16.32 -4.88 11.90
CA SER A 28 16.38 -4.31 10.56
C SER A 28 16.71 -2.82 10.60
N ASP A 29 15.78 -2.01 11.08
CA ASP A 29 15.86 -0.55 10.97
C ASP A 29 16.74 0.05 12.08
N GLY A 30 16.66 -0.49 13.31
CA GLY A 30 17.49 -0.05 14.44
C GLY A 30 18.97 -0.26 14.19
N ARG A 31 19.37 -1.43 13.68
CA ARG A 31 20.77 -1.74 13.38
C ARG A 31 21.33 -0.91 12.22
N THR A 32 20.53 -0.66 11.21
CA THR A 32 20.95 0.14 10.04
C THR A 32 21.26 1.59 10.43
N HIS A 33 20.52 2.16 11.38
CA HIS A 33 20.64 3.56 11.80
C HIS A 33 21.29 3.74 13.18
N TRP A 34 22.03 2.74 13.69
CA TRP A 34 22.59 2.73 15.05
C TRP A 34 23.44 3.94 15.40
N LYS A 35 24.21 4.51 14.43
CA LYS A 35 25.05 5.71 14.65
C LYS A 35 24.21 6.93 15.04
N GLY A 36 23.08 7.12 14.38
CA GLY A 36 22.14 8.20 14.71
C GLY A 36 21.50 8.01 16.09
N TYR A 37 21.12 6.78 16.41
CA TYR A 37 20.61 6.46 17.75
C TYR A 37 21.65 6.61 18.84
N ALA A 38 22.90 6.19 18.60
CA ALA A 38 24.00 6.37 19.56
C ALA A 38 24.22 7.86 19.87
N LEU A 39 24.23 8.73 18.85
CA LEU A 39 24.34 10.17 19.02
C LEU A 39 23.12 10.73 19.81
N ALA A 40 21.92 10.27 19.52
CA ALA A 40 20.73 10.66 20.27
C ALA A 40 20.81 10.23 21.75
N PHE A 41 21.33 9.02 22.04
CA PHE A 41 21.58 8.54 23.39
C PHE A 41 22.57 9.41 24.16
N VAL A 42 23.63 9.90 23.51
CA VAL A 42 24.57 10.85 24.13
C VAL A 42 23.86 12.14 24.53
N PHE A 43 23.05 12.73 23.65
CA PHE A 43 22.26 13.92 23.99
C PHE A 43 21.23 13.66 25.10
N MET A 44 20.57 12.49 25.09
CA MET A 44 19.62 12.09 26.12
C MET A 44 20.30 11.91 27.48
N GLY A 45 21.49 11.30 27.49
CA GLY A 45 22.31 11.16 28.70
C GLY A 45 22.75 12.50 29.28
N LEU A 46 23.23 13.40 28.41
CA LEU A 46 23.64 14.74 28.83
C LEU A 46 22.45 15.54 29.38
N MET A 47 21.28 15.47 28.72
CA MET A 47 20.05 16.10 29.19
C MET A 47 19.60 15.53 30.54
N GLY A 48 19.67 14.21 30.73
CA GLY A 48 19.36 13.54 32.01
C GLY A 48 20.32 13.95 33.12
N ALA A 49 21.63 14.00 32.83
CA ALA A 49 22.66 14.44 33.76
C ALA A 49 22.46 15.90 34.18
N CYS A 50 22.22 16.83 33.26
CA CYS A 50 21.89 18.21 33.55
C CYS A 50 20.64 18.32 34.45
N THR A 51 19.61 17.50 34.17
CA THR A 51 18.36 17.51 34.97
C THR A 51 18.61 17.01 36.40
N ALA A 52 19.41 15.97 36.59
CA ALA A 52 19.78 15.42 37.88
C ALA A 52 20.66 16.43 38.69
N LEU A 53 21.66 17.04 37.99
CA LEU A 53 22.50 18.07 38.62
C LEU A 53 21.70 19.31 39.06
N LEU A 54 20.72 19.73 38.27
CA LEU A 54 19.81 20.84 38.69
C LEU A 54 19.05 20.48 39.96
N ALA A 55 18.54 19.25 40.09
CA ALA A 55 17.88 18.79 41.31
C ALA A 55 18.87 18.73 42.50
N TYR A 56 20.10 18.28 42.28
CA TYR A 56 21.15 18.21 43.32
C TYR A 56 21.54 19.61 43.80
N LEU A 57 21.82 20.54 42.87
CA LEU A 57 22.20 21.93 43.19
C LEU A 57 21.13 22.71 43.98
N MET A 58 19.88 22.26 43.97
CA MET A 58 18.82 22.88 44.74
C MET A 58 19.08 22.84 46.23
N ARG A 59 19.76 21.82 46.74
CA ARG A 59 20.27 21.77 48.12
C ARG A 59 21.15 22.96 48.43
N ASP A 60 22.16 23.17 47.57
CA ASP A 60 23.20 24.20 47.80
C ASP A 60 22.58 25.60 47.60
N ALA A 61 21.64 25.74 46.64
CA ALA A 61 20.91 26.97 46.43
C ALA A 61 20.12 27.40 47.68
N VAL A 62 19.35 26.49 48.27
CA VAL A 62 18.56 26.77 49.47
C VAL A 62 19.46 27.05 50.66
N ASN A 63 20.51 26.27 50.85
CA ASN A 63 21.43 26.46 51.95
C ASN A 63 22.21 27.79 51.84
N ALA A 64 22.63 28.20 50.63
CA ALA A 64 23.30 29.47 50.37
C ALA A 64 22.42 30.71 50.61
N ILE A 65 21.10 30.56 50.55
CA ILE A 65 20.16 31.65 50.75
C ILE A 65 19.65 31.71 52.21
N PHE A 66 19.30 30.53 52.79
CA PHE A 66 18.54 30.50 54.07
C PHE A 66 19.34 30.01 55.26
N VAL A 67 20.43 29.21 55.05
CA VAL A 67 21.20 28.61 56.17
C VAL A 67 22.50 29.35 56.42
N ALA A 68 23.28 29.60 55.37
CA ALA A 68 24.56 30.31 55.45
C ALA A 68 24.67 31.32 54.29
N PRO A 69 24.00 32.47 54.38
CA PRO A 69 23.91 33.42 53.27
C PRO A 69 25.29 34.05 52.98
N THR A 70 25.79 33.70 51.78
CA THR A 70 27.05 34.29 51.23
C THR A 70 26.80 34.72 49.77
N PRO A 71 27.06 35.99 49.42
CA PRO A 71 26.84 36.49 48.07
C PRO A 71 27.61 35.66 47.00
N GLN A 72 28.82 35.19 47.31
CA GLN A 72 29.67 34.39 46.42
C GLN A 72 29.03 33.03 46.08
N ALA A 73 28.41 32.35 47.07
CA ALA A 73 27.76 31.08 46.86
C ALA A 73 26.49 31.25 46.02
N VAL A 74 25.72 32.34 46.19
CA VAL A 74 24.54 32.65 45.38
C VAL A 74 24.93 32.88 43.93
N TRP A 75 25.98 33.66 43.64
CA TRP A 75 26.47 33.86 42.28
C TRP A 75 26.95 32.57 41.62
N ALA A 76 27.72 31.74 42.36
CA ALA A 76 28.22 30.47 41.85
C ALA A 76 27.10 29.49 41.50
N VAL A 77 26.09 29.32 42.37
CA VAL A 77 24.98 28.42 42.15
C VAL A 77 24.07 28.93 41.00
N SER A 78 23.80 30.24 40.96
CA SER A 78 23.02 30.84 39.88
C SER A 78 23.69 30.66 38.51
N GLY A 79 25.03 30.89 38.44
CA GLY A 79 25.79 30.66 37.23
C GLY A 79 25.77 29.19 36.79
N ALA A 80 25.90 28.25 37.76
CA ALA A 80 25.81 26.82 37.47
C ALA A 80 24.42 26.41 36.93
N VAL A 81 23.36 26.91 37.53
CA VAL A 81 21.97 26.65 37.06
C VAL A 81 21.77 27.19 35.65
N MET A 82 22.22 28.42 35.35
CA MET A 82 22.14 29.00 34.01
C MET A 82 22.90 28.16 32.98
N LEU A 83 24.15 27.78 33.27
CA LEU A 83 24.99 26.97 32.39
C LEU A 83 24.37 25.62 32.13
N LEU A 84 23.92 24.91 33.17
CA LEU A 84 23.25 23.59 33.02
C LEU A 84 21.96 23.69 32.19
N SER A 85 21.21 24.79 32.36
CA SER A 85 19.99 25.01 31.57
C SER A 85 20.30 25.23 30.07
N ILE A 86 21.37 25.96 29.75
CA ILE A 86 21.83 26.16 28.37
C ILE A 86 22.27 24.82 27.75
N ILE A 87 23.10 24.03 28.47
CA ILE A 87 23.57 22.71 27.99
C ILE A 87 22.38 21.77 27.80
N LYS A 88 21.43 21.74 28.73
CA LYS A 88 20.20 20.93 28.63
C LYS A 88 19.38 21.33 27.41
N GLY A 89 19.21 22.63 27.16
CA GLY A 89 18.47 23.13 26.00
C GLY A 89 19.12 22.76 24.67
N ALA A 90 20.44 22.95 24.57
CA ALA A 90 21.22 22.55 23.41
C ALA A 90 21.15 21.02 23.15
N SER A 91 21.25 20.23 24.23
CA SER A 91 21.14 18.76 24.16
C SER A 91 19.74 18.31 23.73
N ALA A 92 18.69 18.95 24.22
CA ALA A 92 17.31 18.67 23.82
C ALA A 92 17.08 18.98 22.33
N TYR A 93 17.62 20.08 21.84
CA TYR A 93 17.58 20.42 20.42
C TYR A 93 18.34 19.40 19.56
N GLY A 94 19.58 19.06 19.95
CA GLY A 94 20.40 18.06 19.25
C GLY A 94 19.73 16.67 19.21
N GLN A 95 19.15 16.24 20.33
CA GLN A 95 18.37 15.00 20.41
C GLN A 95 17.17 15.03 19.46
N SER A 96 16.39 16.12 19.49
CA SER A 96 15.16 16.24 18.67
C SER A 96 15.46 16.17 17.18
N ILE A 97 16.46 16.93 16.70
CA ILE A 97 16.88 16.91 15.29
C ILE A 97 17.41 15.54 14.88
N THR A 98 18.27 14.91 15.71
CA THR A 98 18.85 13.61 15.40
C THR A 98 17.78 12.55 15.29
N MET A 99 16.84 12.49 16.24
CA MET A 99 15.70 11.57 16.20
C MET A 99 14.79 11.81 14.99
N ALA A 100 14.50 13.08 14.66
CA ALA A 100 13.68 13.42 13.50
C ALA A 100 14.35 12.98 12.19
N ARG A 101 15.65 13.18 12.03
CA ARG A 101 16.40 12.74 10.84
C ARG A 101 16.41 11.22 10.69
N VAL A 102 16.68 10.49 11.76
CA VAL A 102 16.65 9.03 11.77
C VAL A 102 15.26 8.51 11.47
N GLY A 103 14.25 9.06 12.15
CA GLY A 103 12.86 8.65 11.95
C GLY A 103 12.35 8.90 10.52
N ASN A 104 12.66 10.08 9.93
CA ASN A 104 12.27 10.38 8.55
C ASN A 104 12.98 9.44 7.55
N ARG A 105 14.24 9.08 7.82
CA ARG A 105 14.98 8.14 6.98
C ARG A 105 14.38 6.74 7.02
N ILE A 106 13.99 6.28 8.21
CA ILE A 106 13.31 4.98 8.39
C ILE A 106 11.98 4.95 7.62
N VAL A 107 11.18 6.02 7.69
CA VAL A 107 9.93 6.11 6.90
C VAL A 107 10.24 5.99 5.41
N ALA A 108 11.20 6.78 4.90
CA ALA A 108 11.56 6.77 3.49
C ALA A 108 12.08 5.40 3.02
N ASP A 109 12.95 4.75 3.79
CA ASP A 109 13.51 3.44 3.43
C ASP A 109 12.42 2.34 3.46
N ASN A 110 11.51 2.38 4.43
CA ASN A 110 10.39 1.43 4.48
C ASN A 110 9.35 1.69 3.38
N GLN A 111 9.10 2.95 3.02
CA GLN A 111 8.24 3.28 1.88
C GLN A 111 8.82 2.78 0.56
N LYS A 112 10.13 2.94 0.34
CA LYS A 112 10.81 2.39 -0.85
C LYS A 112 10.65 0.87 -0.92
N ARG A 113 10.97 0.15 0.17
CA ARG A 113 10.80 -1.31 0.24
C ARG A 113 9.36 -1.75 0.01
N ALA A 114 8.39 -1.03 0.60
CA ALA A 114 6.98 -1.33 0.42
C ALA A 114 6.53 -1.09 -1.03
N PHE A 115 7.01 -0.03 -1.67
CA PHE A 115 6.72 0.24 -3.07
C PHE A 115 7.33 -0.81 -4.00
N ASP A 116 8.60 -1.17 -3.78
CA ASP A 116 9.26 -2.25 -4.52
C ASP A 116 8.50 -3.59 -4.38
N GLN A 117 7.96 -3.85 -3.17
CA GLN A 117 7.15 -5.05 -2.91
C GLN A 117 5.79 -5.00 -3.61
N ILE A 118 5.16 -3.82 -3.69
CA ILE A 118 3.90 -3.63 -4.44
C ILE A 118 4.12 -3.91 -5.93
N LEU A 119 5.23 -3.47 -6.51
CA LEU A 119 5.53 -3.65 -7.93
C LEU A 119 5.76 -5.12 -8.34
N VAL A 120 6.08 -6.00 -7.39
CA VAL A 120 6.27 -7.44 -7.65
C VAL A 120 5.06 -8.30 -7.24
N GLN A 121 3.94 -7.67 -6.91
CA GLN A 121 2.67 -8.38 -6.69
C GLN A 121 2.00 -8.72 -8.03
N ASP A 122 1.28 -9.83 -8.05
CA ASP A 122 0.49 -10.23 -9.19
C ASP A 122 -0.86 -9.47 -9.28
N ALA A 123 -1.52 -9.57 -10.42
CA ALA A 123 -2.82 -8.95 -10.64
C ALA A 123 -3.89 -9.44 -9.64
N SER A 124 -3.77 -10.68 -9.11
CA SER A 124 -4.71 -11.24 -8.14
C SER A 124 -4.65 -10.54 -6.79
N TYR A 125 -3.49 -10.03 -6.41
CA TYR A 125 -3.32 -9.24 -5.18
C TYR A 125 -4.16 -7.96 -5.23
N PHE A 126 -4.08 -7.23 -6.35
CA PHE A 126 -4.83 -5.98 -6.53
C PHE A 126 -6.34 -6.21 -6.67
N ALA A 127 -6.74 -7.35 -7.22
CA ALA A 127 -8.16 -7.73 -7.29
C ALA A 127 -8.76 -8.06 -5.91
N LYS A 128 -7.94 -8.50 -4.95
CA LYS A 128 -8.37 -8.88 -3.58
C LYS A 128 -8.30 -7.74 -2.58
N HIS A 129 -7.44 -6.75 -2.81
CA HIS A 129 -7.20 -5.65 -1.88
C HIS A 129 -7.59 -4.31 -2.50
N HIS A 130 -8.37 -3.51 -1.78
CA HIS A 130 -8.72 -2.16 -2.23
C HIS A 130 -7.49 -1.25 -2.26
N THR A 131 -7.39 -0.39 -3.26
CA THR A 131 -6.30 0.59 -3.41
C THR A 131 -6.11 1.45 -2.16
N ALA A 132 -7.21 1.87 -1.50
CA ALA A 132 -7.17 2.61 -0.25
C ALA A 132 -6.51 1.82 0.90
N GLU A 133 -6.70 0.49 0.94
CA GLU A 133 -6.06 -0.38 1.94
C GLU A 133 -4.55 -0.47 1.69
N ILE A 134 -4.13 -0.70 0.46
CA ILE A 134 -2.70 -0.78 0.08
C ILE A 134 -2.00 0.55 0.40
N THR A 135 -2.60 1.69 0.01
CA THR A 135 -2.08 3.03 0.29
C THR A 135 -2.00 3.30 1.81
N GLY A 136 -3.01 2.86 2.56
CA GLY A 136 -3.02 2.95 4.02
C GLY A 136 -1.89 2.13 4.67
N ARG A 137 -1.66 0.90 4.21
CA ARG A 137 -0.55 0.05 4.68
C ARG A 137 0.82 0.67 4.36
N PHE A 138 0.97 1.22 3.17
CA PHE A 138 2.16 1.92 2.71
C PHE A 138 2.50 3.16 3.57
N SER A 139 1.52 4.01 3.86
CA SER A 139 1.72 5.27 4.58
C SER A 139 1.69 5.09 6.10
N THR A 140 0.57 4.58 6.64
CA THR A 140 0.38 4.37 8.08
C THR A 140 1.34 3.33 8.65
N GLY A 141 1.67 2.30 7.85
CA GLY A 141 2.60 1.26 8.23
C GLY A 141 4.01 1.77 8.46
N ALA A 142 4.55 2.56 7.53
CA ALA A 142 5.89 3.14 7.64
C ALA A 142 5.99 4.12 8.84
N ASN A 143 4.96 4.95 9.05
CA ASN A 143 4.89 5.84 10.21
C ASN A 143 4.75 5.06 11.54
N GLY A 144 4.03 3.93 11.53
CA GLY A 144 3.95 3.03 12.68
C GLY A 144 5.30 2.45 13.07
N ALA A 145 6.10 2.01 12.10
CA ALA A 145 7.45 1.50 12.33
C ALA A 145 8.36 2.56 12.95
N ARG A 146 8.37 3.78 12.41
CA ARG A 146 9.05 4.94 12.99
C ARG A 146 8.60 5.21 14.43
N GLY A 147 7.28 5.36 14.64
CA GLY A 147 6.72 5.72 15.95
C GLY A 147 7.04 4.66 17.02
N ALA A 148 7.07 3.37 16.68
CA ALA A 148 7.45 2.31 17.61
C ALA A 148 8.92 2.42 18.02
N LEU A 149 9.85 2.64 17.07
CA LEU A 149 11.28 2.83 17.37
C LEU A 149 11.54 4.11 18.14
N ASP A 150 10.98 5.23 17.70
CA ASP A 150 11.12 6.52 18.37
C ASP A 150 10.65 6.45 19.84
N LEU A 151 9.50 5.79 20.08
CA LEU A 151 8.96 5.64 21.42
C LEU A 151 9.84 4.77 22.31
N ILE A 152 10.33 3.62 21.80
CA ILE A 152 11.21 2.73 22.57
C ILE A 152 12.51 3.45 22.93
N ILE A 153 13.16 4.09 21.96
CA ILE A 153 14.47 4.72 22.14
C ILE A 153 14.37 5.93 23.06
N THR A 154 13.35 6.79 22.89
CA THR A 154 13.15 7.92 23.79
C THR A 154 12.73 7.50 25.19
N SER A 155 11.91 6.45 25.31
CA SER A 155 11.50 5.95 26.64
C SER A 155 12.67 5.34 27.40
N ILE A 156 13.56 4.59 26.72
CA ILE A 156 14.74 4.00 27.37
C ILE A 156 15.85 5.05 27.55
N GLY A 157 16.22 5.76 26.48
CA GLY A 157 17.37 6.67 26.50
C GLY A 157 17.13 7.97 27.26
N ARG A 158 15.95 8.56 27.14
CA ARG A 158 15.63 9.81 27.83
C ARG A 158 14.92 9.59 29.15
N ASP A 159 13.78 8.88 29.12
CA ASP A 159 12.89 8.86 30.28
C ASP A 159 13.37 7.89 31.37
N ALA A 160 13.78 6.65 31.02
CA ALA A 160 14.30 5.72 32.01
C ALA A 160 15.65 6.17 32.58
N LEU A 161 16.55 6.68 31.71
CA LEU A 161 17.87 7.17 32.15
C LEU A 161 17.72 8.40 33.06
N SER A 162 16.84 9.35 32.71
CA SER A 162 16.54 10.50 33.58
C SER A 162 15.96 10.08 34.92
N LEU A 163 15.06 9.08 34.95
CA LEU A 163 14.52 8.55 36.22
C LEU A 163 15.60 7.90 37.08
N VAL A 164 16.49 7.10 36.48
CA VAL A 164 17.61 6.48 37.22
C VAL A 164 18.50 7.56 37.83
N MET A 165 18.86 8.58 37.05
CA MET A 165 19.70 9.68 37.55
C MET A 165 19.00 10.50 38.66
N LEU A 166 17.72 10.81 38.50
CA LEU A 166 16.95 11.54 39.53
C LEU A 166 16.71 10.69 40.79
N ALA A 167 16.47 9.37 40.63
CA ALA A 167 16.39 8.43 41.76
C ALA A 167 17.72 8.35 42.50
N THR A 168 18.86 8.35 41.77
CA THR A 168 20.19 8.40 42.42
C THR A 168 20.33 9.67 43.26
N VAL A 169 19.95 10.84 42.77
CA VAL A 169 19.97 12.09 43.53
C VAL A 169 19.09 11.97 44.77
N ALA A 170 17.86 11.46 44.64
CA ALA A 170 16.95 11.28 45.77
C ALA A 170 17.53 10.33 46.85
N ILE A 171 18.14 9.20 46.45
CA ILE A 171 18.76 8.20 47.33
C ILE A 171 19.96 8.82 48.08
N VAL A 172 20.80 9.58 47.37
CA VAL A 172 21.97 10.23 47.98
C VAL A 172 21.57 11.30 49.00
N GLN A 173 20.47 12.01 48.73
CA GLN A 173 20.00 13.07 49.63
C GLN A 173 19.19 12.55 50.84
N ASP A 174 18.27 11.61 50.61
CA ASP A 174 17.50 10.92 51.66
C ASP A 174 16.99 9.55 51.15
N PRO A 175 17.61 8.40 51.59
CA PRO A 175 17.24 7.07 51.15
C PRO A 175 15.81 6.67 51.45
N PHE A 176 15.22 7.16 52.56
CA PHE A 176 13.87 6.82 52.96
C PHE A 176 12.82 7.48 52.06
N LEU A 177 13.00 8.74 51.74
CA LEU A 177 12.16 9.46 50.80
C LEU A 177 12.22 8.83 49.39
N ALA A 178 13.37 8.34 48.99
CA ALA A 178 13.56 7.67 47.71
C ALA A 178 12.71 6.37 47.60
N ILE A 179 12.57 5.61 48.69
CA ILE A 179 11.73 4.41 48.72
C ILE A 179 10.25 4.74 48.46
N ILE A 180 9.72 5.81 49.07
CA ILE A 180 8.35 6.27 48.86
C ILE A 180 8.12 6.55 47.36
N ALA A 181 9.04 7.26 46.72
CA ALA A 181 8.96 7.56 45.31
C ALA A 181 9.03 6.29 44.41
N LEU A 182 9.88 5.32 44.79
CA LEU A 182 10.11 4.10 44.02
C LEU A 182 8.90 3.14 44.02
N VAL A 183 8.05 3.19 45.07
CA VAL A 183 6.83 2.35 45.18
C VAL A 183 5.70 2.85 44.24
N VAL A 184 5.63 4.14 43.97
CA VAL A 184 4.55 4.74 43.16
C VAL A 184 4.65 4.29 41.67
N MET A 185 5.85 4.15 41.14
CA MET A 185 6.05 3.84 39.71
C MET A 185 5.53 2.45 39.28
N PRO A 186 5.82 1.32 39.98
CA PRO A 186 5.26 0.01 39.63
C PRO A 186 3.74 -0.05 39.68
N THR A 187 3.12 0.61 40.67
CA THR A 187 1.65 0.63 40.81
C THR A 187 0.96 1.29 39.62
N ALA A 188 1.53 2.37 39.11
CA ALA A 188 1.06 3.05 37.90
C ALA A 188 1.16 2.16 36.64
N VAL A 189 2.28 1.47 36.45
CA VAL A 189 2.47 0.56 35.30
C VAL A 189 1.47 -0.62 35.34
N ILE A 190 1.21 -1.16 36.53
CA ILE A 190 0.24 -2.26 36.70
C ILE A 190 -1.19 -1.80 36.37
N GLY A 191 -1.57 -0.58 36.80
CA GLY A 191 -2.89 -0.01 36.53
C GLY A 191 -3.18 0.20 35.03
N THR A 192 -2.16 0.47 34.22
CA THR A 192 -2.33 0.72 32.76
C THR A 192 -2.41 -0.56 31.92
N ARG A 193 -2.05 -1.74 32.43
CA ARG A 193 -2.03 -3.02 31.65
C ARG A 193 -3.34 -3.38 30.98
N LYS A 194 -4.48 -3.14 31.62
CA LYS A 194 -5.82 -3.41 31.04
C LYS A 194 -6.15 -2.55 29.83
N LEU A 195 -5.53 -1.36 29.72
CA LEU A 195 -5.76 -0.42 28.63
C LEU A 195 -5.13 -0.88 27.31
N ILE A 196 -4.01 -1.60 27.36
CA ILE A 196 -3.24 -2.03 26.18
C ILE A 196 -4.11 -2.87 25.22
N LYS A 197 -4.80 -3.88 25.73
CA LYS A 197 -5.63 -4.77 24.90
C LYS A 197 -6.75 -4.00 24.21
N LYS A 198 -7.39 -3.09 24.94
CA LYS A 198 -8.49 -2.27 24.43
C LYS A 198 -8.00 -1.30 23.36
N THR A 199 -6.85 -0.67 23.57
CA THR A 199 -6.21 0.23 22.58
C THR A 199 -5.92 -0.49 21.28
N LYS A 200 -5.34 -1.71 21.33
CA LYS A 200 -5.06 -2.52 20.12
C LYS A 200 -6.33 -2.80 19.30
N THR A 201 -7.41 -3.20 19.95
CA THR A 201 -8.69 -3.49 19.26
C THR A 201 -9.29 -2.23 18.65
N LEU A 202 -9.29 -1.11 19.39
CA LEU A 202 -9.84 0.16 18.92
C LEU A 202 -9.03 0.75 17.77
N PHE A 203 -7.71 0.62 17.80
CA PHE A 203 -6.85 1.06 16.70
C PHE A 203 -7.16 0.28 15.41
N THR A 204 -7.26 -1.05 15.48
CA THR A 204 -7.59 -1.88 14.32
C THR A 204 -8.98 -1.56 13.76
N SER A 205 -9.97 -1.34 14.63
CA SER A 205 -11.31 -0.92 14.22
C SER A 205 -11.29 0.46 13.56
N GLY A 206 -10.61 1.44 14.17
CA GLY A 206 -10.46 2.79 13.64
C GLY A 206 -9.76 2.83 12.28
N PHE A 207 -8.72 2.01 12.11
CA PHE A 207 -8.03 1.88 10.81
C PHE A 207 -8.98 1.35 9.72
N ARG A 208 -9.74 0.27 10.01
CA ARG A 208 -10.73 -0.26 9.06
C ARG A 208 -11.79 0.77 8.68
N SER A 209 -12.34 1.48 9.64
CA SER A 209 -13.31 2.54 9.37
C SER A 209 -12.70 3.67 8.53
N GLY A 210 -11.44 4.04 8.77
CA GLY A 210 -10.71 5.02 7.97
C GLY A 210 -10.49 4.57 6.51
N VAL A 211 -10.14 3.30 6.30
CA VAL A 211 -10.02 2.71 4.95
C VAL A 211 -11.38 2.71 4.23
N GLN A 212 -12.46 2.35 4.91
CA GLN A 212 -13.82 2.37 4.34
C GLN A 212 -14.24 3.79 3.96
N LEU A 213 -13.99 4.78 4.81
CA LEU A 213 -14.26 6.19 4.50
C LEU A 213 -13.49 6.65 3.26
N SER A 214 -12.18 6.34 3.19
CA SER A 214 -11.36 6.66 2.02
C SER A 214 -11.85 5.98 0.75
N SER A 215 -12.32 4.73 0.84
CA SER A 215 -12.87 3.97 -0.29
C SER A 215 -14.16 4.62 -0.81
N ILE A 216 -15.08 5.01 0.07
CA ILE A 216 -16.35 5.67 -0.32
C ILE A 216 -16.09 7.05 -0.93
N ALA A 217 -15.17 7.81 -0.36
CA ALA A 217 -14.78 9.12 -0.91
C ALA A 217 -14.20 8.96 -2.34
N MET A 218 -13.33 7.96 -2.55
CA MET A 218 -12.76 7.67 -3.87
C MET A 218 -13.84 7.20 -4.86
N GLU A 219 -14.79 6.35 -4.43
CA GLU A 219 -15.93 5.90 -5.23
C GLU A 219 -16.78 7.10 -5.69
N ALA A 220 -17.09 8.03 -4.77
CA ALA A 220 -17.87 9.23 -5.10
C ALA A 220 -17.12 10.17 -6.06
N ILE A 221 -15.80 10.34 -5.89
CA ILE A 221 -14.98 11.19 -6.76
C ILE A 221 -14.86 10.58 -8.16
N GLN A 222 -14.56 9.29 -8.26
CA GLN A 222 -14.43 8.59 -9.55
C GLN A 222 -15.77 8.50 -10.26
N GLY A 223 -16.85 8.28 -9.51
CA GLY A 223 -18.23 8.21 -10.02
C GLY A 223 -18.96 9.55 -10.09
N VAL A 224 -18.27 10.71 -10.01
CA VAL A 224 -18.91 12.03 -9.87
C VAL A 224 -19.92 12.34 -10.99
N ARG A 225 -19.64 11.91 -12.22
CA ARG A 225 -20.57 12.07 -13.35
C ARG A 225 -21.89 11.33 -13.10
N THR A 226 -21.80 10.09 -12.61
CA THR A 226 -22.98 9.28 -12.25
C THR A 226 -23.73 9.89 -11.07
N VAL A 227 -22.99 10.33 -10.03
CA VAL A 227 -23.59 11.02 -8.88
C VAL A 227 -24.39 12.24 -9.33
N LYS A 228 -23.84 13.05 -10.26
CA LYS A 228 -24.49 14.23 -10.82
C LYS A 228 -25.66 13.88 -11.73
N ALA A 229 -25.48 12.91 -12.64
CA ALA A 229 -26.51 12.51 -13.60
C ALA A 229 -27.77 11.94 -12.95
N TYR A 230 -27.61 11.25 -11.83
CA TYR A 230 -28.72 10.62 -11.09
C TYR A 230 -29.11 11.39 -9.83
N THR A 231 -28.53 12.57 -9.57
CA THR A 231 -28.82 13.42 -8.40
C THR A 231 -28.64 12.67 -7.07
N LEU A 232 -27.55 11.86 -6.96
CA LEU A 232 -27.27 10.99 -5.82
C LEU A 232 -26.51 11.70 -4.68
N GLU A 233 -26.34 13.02 -4.73
CA GLU A 233 -25.64 13.79 -3.71
C GLU A 233 -26.20 13.59 -2.29
N PRO A 234 -27.52 13.57 -2.07
CA PRO A 234 -28.07 13.32 -0.74
C PRO A 234 -27.72 11.93 -0.22
N GLU A 235 -27.85 10.90 -1.04
CA GLU A 235 -27.52 9.50 -0.72
C GLU A 235 -26.03 9.34 -0.36
N MET A 236 -25.16 9.87 -1.23
CA MET A 236 -23.70 9.82 -1.00
C MET A 236 -23.31 10.59 0.26
N ARG A 237 -23.96 11.71 0.54
CA ARG A 237 -23.75 12.50 1.75
C ARG A 237 -24.15 11.72 2.99
N GLU A 238 -25.34 11.15 3.03
CA GLU A 238 -25.82 10.38 4.18
C GLU A 238 -24.91 9.18 4.46
N ARG A 239 -24.58 8.42 3.40
CA ARG A 239 -23.68 7.28 3.49
C ARG A 239 -22.30 7.69 4.04
N THR A 240 -21.71 8.77 3.52
CA THR A 240 -20.40 9.25 3.92
C THR A 240 -20.43 9.80 5.35
N HIS A 241 -21.46 10.57 5.73
CA HIS A 241 -21.62 11.11 7.09
C HIS A 241 -21.65 9.99 8.13
N LYS A 242 -22.40 8.91 7.87
CA LYS A 242 -22.45 7.75 8.76
C LYS A 242 -21.07 7.14 9.01
N PHE A 243 -20.23 7.02 7.97
CA PHE A 243 -18.86 6.52 8.14
C PHE A 243 -17.95 7.53 8.86
N ILE A 244 -18.15 8.83 8.64
CA ILE A 244 -17.44 9.89 9.38
C ILE A 244 -17.78 9.80 10.87
N ASP A 245 -19.06 9.67 11.21
CA ASP A 245 -19.52 9.51 12.58
C ASP A 245 -18.95 8.25 13.25
N ASP A 246 -18.87 7.14 12.51
CA ASP A 246 -18.24 5.90 12.99
C ASP A 246 -16.73 6.07 13.24
N VAL A 247 -16.02 6.77 12.36
CA VAL A 247 -14.59 7.11 12.54
C VAL A 247 -14.41 8.01 13.75
N GLU A 248 -15.24 9.02 13.91
CA GLU A 248 -15.23 9.91 15.07
C GLU A 248 -15.49 9.13 16.36
N ALA A 249 -16.55 8.31 16.40
CA ALA A 249 -16.90 7.51 17.57
C ALA A 249 -15.77 6.56 17.97
N ASN A 250 -15.12 5.89 17.00
CA ASN A 250 -13.98 5.02 17.25
C ASN A 250 -12.75 5.79 17.73
N SER A 251 -12.47 6.95 17.15
CA SER A 251 -11.38 7.85 17.57
C SER A 251 -11.62 8.36 19.00
N ASN A 252 -12.82 8.80 19.31
CA ASN A 252 -13.21 9.24 20.64
C ASN A 252 -13.09 8.11 21.69
N ARG A 253 -13.46 6.86 21.34
CA ARG A 253 -13.27 5.68 22.22
C ARG A 253 -11.79 5.38 22.44
N LEU A 254 -10.95 5.52 21.42
CA LEU A 254 -9.50 5.34 21.51
C LEU A 254 -8.88 6.39 22.44
N VAL A 255 -9.15 7.68 22.18
CA VAL A 255 -8.66 8.80 23.00
C VAL A 255 -9.13 8.67 24.45
N ARG A 256 -10.41 8.38 24.72
CA ARG A 256 -10.92 8.14 26.07
C ARG A 256 -10.19 6.98 26.77
N THR A 257 -9.80 5.96 26.03
CA THR A 257 -9.06 4.81 26.59
C THR A 257 -7.62 5.19 26.94
N GLN A 258 -6.94 5.94 26.07
CA GLN A 258 -5.58 6.44 26.31
C GLN A 258 -5.54 7.49 27.41
N ALA A 259 -6.51 8.41 27.44
CA ALA A 259 -6.59 9.49 28.41
C ALA A 259 -6.77 9.02 29.88
N LYS A 260 -7.30 7.80 30.11
CA LYS A 260 -7.46 7.25 31.47
C LYS A 260 -6.15 7.08 32.23
N SER A 261 -5.02 7.00 31.55
CA SER A 261 -3.70 6.86 32.19
C SER A 261 -3.23 8.16 32.86
N SER A 262 -3.58 9.33 32.33
CA SER A 262 -3.11 10.63 32.85
C SER A 262 -3.67 10.96 34.24
N PRO A 263 -5.00 10.90 34.46
CA PRO A 263 -5.56 11.19 35.82
C PRO A 263 -5.05 10.22 36.88
N LEU A 264 -4.86 8.93 36.54
CA LEU A 264 -4.29 7.97 37.46
C LEU A 264 -2.88 8.37 37.90
N MET A 265 -2.05 8.79 36.94
CA MET A 265 -0.69 9.25 37.25
C MET A 265 -0.68 10.56 38.04
N GLU A 266 -1.56 11.49 37.72
CA GLU A 266 -1.70 12.74 38.46
C GLU A 266 -2.09 12.52 39.93
N THR A 267 -3.07 11.63 40.16
CA THR A 267 -3.50 11.29 41.52
C THR A 267 -2.38 10.61 42.32
N LEU A 268 -1.71 9.62 41.72
CA LEU A 268 -0.59 8.92 42.37
C LEU A 268 0.61 9.85 42.62
N GLY A 269 0.92 10.72 41.67
CA GLY A 269 1.98 11.73 41.79
C GLY A 269 1.68 12.74 42.92
N GLY A 270 0.43 13.23 42.98
CA GLY A 270 0.00 14.14 44.05
C GLY A 270 0.06 13.49 45.44
N LEU A 271 -0.36 12.23 45.56
CA LEU A 271 -0.24 11.49 46.84
C LEU A 271 1.23 11.27 47.24
N ALA A 272 2.12 10.97 46.26
CA ALA A 272 3.54 10.84 46.55
C ALA A 272 4.17 12.16 47.05
N ILE A 273 3.89 13.26 46.34
CA ILE A 273 4.37 14.59 46.72
C ILE A 273 3.83 14.98 48.12
N GLY A 274 2.54 14.77 48.38
CA GLY A 274 1.94 15.02 49.70
C GLY A 274 2.61 14.20 50.81
N GLY A 275 2.86 12.92 50.58
CA GLY A 275 3.59 12.07 51.53
C GLY A 275 5.02 12.54 51.80
N VAL A 276 5.73 13.00 50.76
CA VAL A 276 7.07 13.58 50.89
C VAL A 276 7.04 14.86 51.69
N VAL A 277 6.08 15.76 51.46
CA VAL A 277 5.95 17.02 52.23
C VAL A 277 5.66 16.74 53.69
N LEU A 278 4.77 15.78 53.98
CA LEU A 278 4.46 15.39 55.37
C LEU A 278 5.70 14.84 56.13
N TYR A 279 6.38 13.87 55.50
CA TYR A 279 7.59 13.27 56.10
C TYR A 279 8.73 14.28 56.25
N ALA A 280 8.96 15.09 55.24
CA ALA A 280 10.03 16.08 55.27
C ALA A 280 9.72 17.23 56.25
N GLY A 281 8.47 17.66 56.36
CA GLY A 281 8.02 18.62 57.38
C GLY A 281 8.33 18.11 58.79
N TYR A 282 7.99 16.84 59.05
CA TYR A 282 8.35 16.18 60.31
C TYR A 282 9.88 16.17 60.55
N ASN A 283 10.69 15.77 59.57
CA ASN A 283 12.14 15.72 59.72
C ASN A 283 12.81 17.10 59.94
N VAL A 284 12.30 18.14 59.29
CA VAL A 284 12.83 19.51 59.45
C VAL A 284 12.43 20.09 60.80
N ILE A 285 11.16 19.89 61.21
CA ILE A 285 10.62 20.50 62.44
C ILE A 285 11.09 19.76 63.69
N GLU A 286 11.02 18.42 63.70
CA GLU A 286 11.32 17.59 64.88
C GLU A 286 12.79 17.15 64.96
N LEU A 287 13.45 16.88 63.81
CA LEU A 287 14.80 16.32 63.78
C LEU A 287 15.87 17.35 63.39
N GLY A 288 15.51 18.62 63.12
CA GLY A 288 16.43 19.72 62.81
C GLY A 288 17.24 19.50 61.54
N ARG A 289 16.78 18.69 60.57
CA ARG A 289 17.52 18.43 59.31
C ARG A 289 17.54 19.65 58.41
N SER A 290 18.57 19.76 57.55
CA SER A 290 18.75 20.88 56.62
C SER A 290 17.58 20.99 55.61
N PRO A 291 16.95 22.18 55.49
CA PRO A 291 15.91 22.41 54.49
C PRO A 291 16.37 22.16 53.05
N GLY A 292 17.65 22.37 52.74
CA GLY A 292 18.20 22.17 51.41
C GLY A 292 18.10 20.73 50.90
N GLN A 293 18.30 19.71 51.76
CA GLN A 293 18.12 18.32 51.40
C GLN A 293 16.67 18.01 50.97
N PHE A 294 15.71 18.52 51.73
CA PHE A 294 14.29 18.40 51.39
C PHE A 294 13.97 19.00 50.03
N PHE A 295 14.40 20.23 49.77
CA PHE A 295 14.13 20.90 48.50
C PHE A 295 14.78 20.19 47.32
N SER A 296 15.97 19.58 47.49
CA SER A 296 16.62 18.76 46.47
C SER A 296 15.82 17.52 46.12
N VAL A 297 15.33 16.76 47.12
CA VAL A 297 14.49 15.57 46.90
C VAL A 297 13.14 15.95 46.29
N LEU A 298 12.49 17.02 46.80
CA LEU A 298 11.23 17.51 46.23
C LEU A 298 11.40 17.89 44.75
N THR A 299 12.48 18.59 44.41
CA THR A 299 12.80 18.97 43.04
C THR A 299 13.06 17.75 42.18
N ALA A 300 13.80 16.75 42.69
CA ALA A 300 14.04 15.50 41.97
C ALA A 300 12.73 14.76 41.68
N LEU A 301 11.80 14.72 42.63
CA LEU A 301 10.47 14.09 42.41
C LEU A 301 9.61 14.85 41.39
N LEU A 302 9.57 16.19 41.50
CA LEU A 302 8.83 17.00 40.53
C LEU A 302 9.38 16.84 39.13
N LEU A 303 10.70 16.79 38.94
CA LEU A 303 11.35 16.56 37.66
C LEU A 303 11.19 15.12 37.17
N ALA A 304 11.08 14.14 38.07
CA ALA A 304 10.84 12.73 37.75
C ALA A 304 9.40 12.43 37.32
N TYR A 305 8.45 13.28 37.66
CA TYR A 305 7.02 13.08 37.39
C TYR A 305 6.73 12.91 35.91
N GLU A 306 7.22 13.78 35.02
CA GLU A 306 6.97 13.72 33.57
C GLU A 306 7.60 12.50 32.89
N PRO A 307 8.89 12.14 33.12
CA PRO A 307 9.45 10.89 32.64
C PRO A 307 8.69 9.65 33.12
N ALA A 308 8.28 9.61 34.40
CA ALA A 308 7.50 8.50 34.95
C ALA A 308 6.12 8.35 34.26
N LYS A 309 5.43 9.47 34.04
CA LYS A 309 4.15 9.53 33.33
C LYS A 309 4.29 9.03 31.88
N ARG A 310 5.35 9.44 31.15
CA ARG A 310 5.61 8.95 29.79
C ARG A 310 5.91 7.46 29.75
N LEU A 311 6.74 6.94 30.65
CA LEU A 311 7.02 5.49 30.72
C LEU A 311 5.78 4.67 31.06
N ALA A 312 4.91 5.16 31.96
CA ALA A 312 3.65 4.48 32.28
C ALA A 312 2.71 4.39 31.07
N ARG A 313 2.69 5.41 30.21
CA ARG A 313 1.88 5.45 28.97
C ARG A 313 2.51 4.70 27.80
N MET A 314 3.83 4.52 27.80
CA MET A 314 4.59 3.92 26.72
C MET A 314 3.95 2.64 26.17
N HIS A 315 3.50 1.75 27.04
CA HIS A 315 2.91 0.47 26.62
C HIS A 315 1.59 0.63 25.83
N VAL A 316 0.81 1.67 26.16
CA VAL A 316 -0.46 1.98 25.49
C VAL A 316 -0.19 2.59 24.12
N ASP A 317 0.73 3.55 24.05
CA ASP A 317 1.09 4.25 22.83
C ASP A 317 1.85 3.30 21.87
N LEU A 318 2.72 2.44 22.41
CA LEU A 318 3.44 1.43 21.63
C LEU A 318 2.49 0.44 20.94
N ALA A 319 1.36 0.10 21.56
CA ALA A 319 0.40 -0.83 20.97
C ALA A 319 -0.20 -0.33 19.65
N SER A 320 -0.39 0.98 19.49
CA SER A 320 -0.86 1.59 18.24
C SER A 320 0.21 1.59 17.15
N HIS A 321 1.44 1.98 17.52
CA HIS A 321 2.57 2.02 16.59
C HIS A 321 2.98 0.62 16.09
N VAL A 322 3.00 -0.38 16.99
CA VAL A 322 3.28 -1.77 16.61
C VAL A 322 2.22 -2.32 15.66
N MET A 323 0.94 -1.93 15.82
CA MET A 323 -0.09 -2.35 14.89
C MET A 323 0.13 -1.76 13.48
N GLY A 324 0.53 -0.47 13.39
CA GLY A 324 0.94 0.13 12.12
C GLY A 324 2.14 -0.61 11.51
N ALA A 325 3.20 -0.83 12.28
CA ALA A 325 4.37 -1.58 11.82
C ALA A 325 4.03 -3.01 11.34
N ARG A 326 3.08 -3.68 12.00
CA ARG A 326 2.58 -4.98 11.56
C ARG A 326 1.95 -4.91 10.17
N MET A 327 1.11 -3.91 9.90
CA MET A 327 0.49 -3.72 8.58
C MET A 327 1.55 -3.53 7.48
N LEU A 328 2.65 -2.83 7.79
CA LEU A 328 3.78 -2.72 6.88
C LEU A 328 4.43 -4.09 6.62
N PHE A 329 4.69 -4.88 7.67
CA PHE A 329 5.30 -6.20 7.49
C PHE A 329 4.39 -7.19 6.78
N GLU A 330 3.08 -7.13 7.00
CA GLU A 330 2.10 -7.91 6.21
C GLU A 330 2.21 -7.61 4.71
N LEU A 331 2.47 -6.34 4.34
CA LEU A 331 2.73 -5.95 2.95
C LEU A 331 4.10 -6.43 2.46
N LEU A 332 5.16 -6.24 3.26
CA LEU A 332 6.53 -6.63 2.89
C LEU A 332 6.73 -8.16 2.80
N ASP A 333 5.96 -8.92 3.57
CA ASP A 333 6.02 -10.39 3.61
C ASP A 333 4.96 -11.04 2.69
N ALA A 334 4.15 -10.23 2.01
CA ALA A 334 3.20 -10.76 1.05
C ALA A 334 3.94 -11.59 -0.02
N PRO A 335 3.45 -12.79 -0.35
CA PRO A 335 4.05 -13.58 -1.42
C PRO A 335 4.22 -12.73 -2.68
N SER A 336 5.33 -12.88 -3.37
CA SER A 336 5.65 -12.14 -4.60
C SER A 336 5.65 -13.10 -5.79
N PRO A 337 4.48 -13.57 -6.25
CA PRO A 337 4.42 -14.57 -7.31
C PRO A 337 4.92 -14.04 -8.66
N ASP A 338 4.97 -12.71 -8.83
CA ASP A 338 5.50 -12.08 -10.05
C ASP A 338 7.03 -11.90 -10.04
N ARG A 339 7.71 -12.30 -8.95
CA ARG A 339 9.17 -12.31 -8.89
C ARG A 339 9.71 -13.60 -9.51
N ASP A 340 10.58 -13.44 -10.51
CA ASP A 340 11.26 -14.58 -11.14
C ASP A 340 12.23 -15.25 -10.15
N ALA A 341 12.35 -16.59 -10.23
CA ALA A 341 13.31 -17.33 -9.43
C ALA A 341 14.76 -16.96 -9.87
N PRO A 342 15.70 -16.88 -8.91
CA PRO A 342 17.09 -16.61 -9.24
C PRO A 342 17.65 -17.63 -10.24
N GLY A 343 18.31 -17.15 -11.32
CA GLY A 343 18.90 -18.01 -12.33
C GLY A 343 17.94 -18.52 -13.40
N MET A 344 16.68 -18.08 -13.41
CA MET A 344 15.72 -18.43 -14.48
C MET A 344 16.19 -17.86 -15.82
N PRO A 345 16.22 -18.67 -16.92
CA PRO A 345 16.66 -18.20 -18.22
C PRO A 345 15.69 -17.17 -18.81
N ALA A 346 16.21 -16.30 -19.66
CA ALA A 346 15.37 -15.41 -20.46
C ALA A 346 14.84 -16.16 -21.69
N LEU A 347 13.60 -15.83 -22.10
CA LEU A 347 13.06 -16.28 -23.38
C LEU A 347 13.89 -15.62 -24.51
N PRO A 348 14.54 -16.39 -25.41
CA PRO A 348 15.17 -15.81 -26.58
C PRO A 348 14.12 -15.11 -27.44
N ARG A 349 14.54 -14.21 -28.36
CA ARG A 349 13.57 -13.52 -29.23
C ARG A 349 12.81 -14.55 -30.06
N PRO A 350 11.50 -14.76 -29.82
CA PRO A 350 10.74 -15.81 -30.44
C PRO A 350 10.33 -15.44 -31.88
N ARG A 351 10.02 -16.45 -32.67
CA ARG A 351 9.31 -16.29 -33.96
C ARG A 351 7.85 -15.93 -33.72
N GLY A 352 7.32 -16.29 -32.56
CA GLY A 352 6.02 -15.89 -32.08
C GLY A 352 4.93 -16.97 -32.15
N ARG A 353 5.28 -18.27 -32.27
CA ARG A 353 4.29 -19.36 -32.17
C ARG A 353 3.80 -19.42 -30.71
N VAL A 354 2.48 -19.28 -30.51
CA VAL A 354 1.86 -19.40 -29.19
C VAL A 354 0.95 -20.61 -29.18
N GLU A 355 1.16 -21.52 -28.23
CA GLU A 355 0.40 -22.76 -28.10
C GLU A 355 -0.13 -22.94 -26.68
N PHE A 356 -1.41 -23.27 -26.56
CA PHE A 356 -2.06 -23.70 -25.32
C PHE A 356 -2.25 -25.21 -25.40
N ARG A 357 -1.78 -25.95 -24.38
CA ARG A 357 -1.93 -27.43 -24.29
C ARG A 357 -2.69 -27.77 -23.03
N GLU A 358 -3.91 -28.24 -23.17
CA GLU A 358 -4.81 -28.72 -22.10
C GLU A 358 -4.88 -27.75 -20.92
N VAL A 359 -4.91 -26.44 -21.20
CA VAL A 359 -4.82 -25.41 -20.17
C VAL A 359 -6.07 -25.36 -19.30
N VAL A 360 -5.89 -25.55 -18.00
CA VAL A 360 -6.92 -25.36 -16.96
C VAL A 360 -6.54 -24.18 -16.10
N PHE A 361 -7.47 -23.24 -15.94
CA PHE A 361 -7.25 -22.05 -15.12
C PHE A 361 -8.57 -21.50 -14.54
N GLY A 362 -8.50 -20.99 -13.30
CA GLY A 362 -9.56 -20.26 -12.65
C GLY A 362 -9.01 -19.21 -11.67
N TYR A 363 -9.67 -18.06 -11.59
CA TYR A 363 -9.29 -16.97 -10.67
C TYR A 363 -9.57 -17.29 -9.20
N ARG A 364 -10.51 -18.21 -8.95
CA ARG A 364 -10.86 -18.69 -7.61
C ARG A 364 -10.74 -20.21 -7.54
N PRO A 365 -10.34 -20.76 -6.39
CA PRO A 365 -10.32 -22.21 -6.20
C PRO A 365 -11.69 -22.84 -6.49
N GLY A 366 -11.72 -23.86 -7.36
CA GLY A 366 -12.95 -24.56 -7.73
C GLY A 366 -13.78 -23.93 -8.85
N GLU A 367 -13.47 -22.72 -9.31
CA GLU A 367 -14.17 -22.04 -10.40
C GLU A 367 -13.27 -21.98 -11.66
N ASN A 368 -13.24 -23.05 -12.45
CA ASN A 368 -12.43 -23.09 -13.66
C ASN A 368 -13.07 -22.27 -14.79
N VAL A 369 -12.36 -21.22 -15.24
CA VAL A 369 -12.70 -20.41 -16.40
C VAL A 369 -12.24 -21.10 -17.69
N LEU A 370 -11.01 -21.63 -17.72
CA LEU A 370 -10.50 -22.47 -18.80
C LEU A 370 -10.50 -23.93 -18.34
N ARG A 371 -10.93 -24.84 -19.21
CA ARG A 371 -11.25 -26.25 -18.86
C ARG A 371 -10.63 -27.25 -19.83
N GLY A 372 -9.28 -27.21 -19.96
CA GLY A 372 -8.56 -27.96 -20.97
C GLY A 372 -8.66 -27.25 -22.32
N LEU A 373 -8.14 -26.02 -22.36
CA LEU A 373 -8.12 -25.21 -23.58
C LEU A 373 -6.91 -25.60 -24.45
N ASP A 374 -7.17 -25.90 -25.71
CA ASP A 374 -6.15 -26.19 -26.71
C ASP A 374 -6.30 -25.29 -27.91
N PHE A 375 -5.27 -24.58 -28.32
CA PHE A 375 -5.16 -23.92 -29.61
C PHE A 375 -3.71 -23.52 -29.92
N VAL A 376 -3.45 -23.25 -31.21
CA VAL A 376 -2.17 -22.73 -31.67
C VAL A 376 -2.40 -21.49 -32.51
N ALA A 377 -1.65 -20.42 -32.21
CA ALA A 377 -1.49 -19.25 -33.06
C ALA A 377 -0.13 -19.33 -33.76
N GLU A 378 -0.16 -19.38 -35.10
CA GLU A 378 1.04 -19.56 -35.91
C GLU A 378 1.83 -18.25 -36.10
N PRO A 379 3.16 -18.32 -36.26
CA PRO A 379 4.00 -17.15 -36.45
C PRO A 379 3.56 -16.26 -37.61
N GLY A 380 3.47 -14.95 -37.39
CA GLY A 380 3.13 -13.98 -38.43
C GLY A 380 1.67 -14.01 -38.89
N GLN A 381 0.81 -14.82 -38.26
CA GLN A 381 -0.60 -14.95 -38.59
C GLN A 381 -1.49 -14.27 -37.54
N THR A 382 -2.70 -13.88 -37.95
CA THR A 382 -3.74 -13.37 -37.08
C THR A 382 -4.69 -14.48 -36.68
N THR A 383 -4.80 -14.74 -35.37
CA THR A 383 -5.78 -15.65 -34.77
C THR A 383 -6.85 -14.84 -34.05
N ALA A 384 -8.10 -14.94 -34.49
CA ALA A 384 -9.24 -14.28 -33.87
C ALA A 384 -9.90 -15.19 -32.81
N LEU A 385 -10.08 -14.70 -31.61
CA LEU A 385 -10.85 -15.34 -30.54
C LEU A 385 -12.26 -14.77 -30.54
N VAL A 386 -13.26 -15.60 -30.83
CA VAL A 386 -14.68 -15.22 -30.87
C VAL A 386 -15.47 -16.06 -29.88
N GLY A 387 -16.64 -15.59 -29.46
CA GLY A 387 -17.50 -16.30 -28.52
C GLY A 387 -18.19 -15.37 -27.54
N GLN A 388 -19.10 -15.90 -26.73
CA GLN A 388 -19.89 -15.12 -25.77
C GLN A 388 -19.01 -14.42 -24.71
N SER A 389 -19.53 -13.33 -24.14
CA SER A 389 -18.89 -12.68 -22.99
C SER A 389 -18.77 -13.66 -21.82
N GLY A 390 -17.64 -13.64 -21.11
CA GLY A 390 -17.36 -14.61 -20.05
C GLY A 390 -16.83 -15.98 -20.52
N GLY A 391 -16.67 -16.22 -21.82
CA GLY A 391 -16.15 -17.48 -22.37
C GLY A 391 -14.66 -17.77 -22.06
N GLY A 392 -13.92 -16.81 -21.49
CA GLY A 392 -12.49 -16.97 -21.13
C GLY A 392 -11.50 -16.29 -22.09
N LYS A 393 -11.96 -15.47 -23.05
CA LYS A 393 -11.08 -14.82 -24.06
C LYS A 393 -10.02 -13.90 -23.43
N THR A 394 -10.41 -13.00 -22.54
CA THR A 394 -9.46 -12.12 -21.83
C THR A 394 -8.52 -12.92 -20.91
N THR A 395 -8.99 -14.06 -20.38
CA THR A 395 -8.14 -14.97 -19.60
C THR A 395 -7.00 -15.55 -20.43
N ILE A 396 -7.23 -15.85 -21.71
CA ILE A 396 -6.19 -16.30 -22.65
C ILE A 396 -5.10 -15.23 -22.78
N ILE A 397 -5.47 -13.95 -22.98
CA ILE A 397 -4.54 -12.81 -23.04
C ILE A 397 -3.72 -12.73 -21.75
N ASN A 398 -4.38 -12.80 -20.59
CA ASN A 398 -3.72 -12.72 -19.28
C ASN A 398 -2.70 -13.85 -19.05
N LEU A 399 -2.94 -15.03 -19.57
CA LEU A 399 -2.02 -16.17 -19.48
C LEU A 399 -0.84 -16.04 -20.45
N ILE A 400 -1.02 -15.46 -21.64
CA ILE A 400 0.07 -15.20 -22.59
C ILE A 400 1.04 -14.14 -22.01
N GLU A 401 0.51 -13.08 -21.41
CA GLU A 401 1.32 -12.06 -20.69
C GLU A 401 1.89 -12.57 -19.36
N ARG A 402 1.50 -13.79 -18.97
CA ARG A 402 1.90 -14.38 -17.71
C ARG A 402 1.60 -13.50 -16.50
N PHE A 403 0.43 -12.83 -16.51
CA PHE A 403 -0.13 -12.23 -15.31
C PHE A 403 -0.59 -13.29 -14.31
N TYR A 404 -0.89 -14.47 -14.82
CA TYR A 404 -1.21 -15.68 -14.07
C TYR A 404 -0.51 -16.87 -14.70
N ASP A 405 -0.21 -17.89 -13.91
CA ASP A 405 0.27 -19.19 -14.40
C ASP A 405 -0.89 -20.19 -14.43
N PRO A 406 -1.00 -21.09 -15.42
CA PRO A 406 -2.06 -22.11 -15.49
C PRO A 406 -1.96 -23.11 -14.35
N GLN A 407 -3.13 -23.62 -13.88
CA GLN A 407 -3.22 -24.63 -12.83
C GLN A 407 -2.89 -26.04 -13.34
N ALA A 408 -3.21 -26.33 -14.62
CA ALA A 408 -2.81 -27.52 -15.33
C ALA A 408 -2.59 -27.19 -16.80
N GLY A 409 -1.88 -28.05 -17.52
CA GLY A 409 -1.47 -27.79 -18.91
C GLY A 409 -0.30 -26.81 -19.00
N ALA A 410 -0.06 -26.28 -20.20
CA ALA A 410 1.04 -25.35 -20.46
C ALA A 410 0.70 -24.30 -21.51
N VAL A 411 1.24 -23.09 -21.36
CA VAL A 411 1.30 -22.06 -22.39
C VAL A 411 2.74 -22.02 -22.92
N LEU A 412 2.90 -22.30 -24.19
CA LEU A 412 4.20 -22.41 -24.85
C LEU A 412 4.38 -21.23 -25.81
N ILE A 413 5.59 -20.70 -25.86
CA ILE A 413 6.03 -19.71 -26.84
C ILE A 413 7.23 -20.32 -27.57
N ASP A 414 7.08 -20.57 -28.86
CA ASP A 414 8.06 -21.32 -29.68
C ASP A 414 8.53 -22.61 -28.99
N ASP A 415 7.57 -23.45 -28.56
CA ASP A 415 7.75 -24.73 -27.86
C ASP A 415 8.38 -24.64 -26.46
N ILE A 416 8.67 -23.43 -25.93
CA ILE A 416 9.18 -23.18 -24.59
C ILE A 416 8.03 -22.86 -23.63
N ASP A 417 7.91 -23.61 -22.54
CA ASP A 417 6.91 -23.30 -21.49
C ASP A 417 7.21 -21.94 -20.87
N ALA A 418 6.22 -21.04 -20.93
CA ALA A 418 6.35 -19.68 -20.37
C ALA A 418 6.72 -19.68 -18.88
N ARG A 419 6.40 -20.75 -18.11
CA ARG A 419 6.78 -20.90 -16.70
C ARG A 419 8.28 -21.17 -16.50
N GLY A 420 8.96 -21.69 -17.52
CA GLY A 420 10.39 -22.02 -17.48
C GLY A 420 11.33 -20.85 -17.75
N VAL A 421 10.82 -19.67 -18.10
CA VAL A 421 11.60 -18.47 -18.46
C VAL A 421 11.17 -17.27 -17.60
N THR A 422 11.99 -16.20 -17.58
CA THR A 422 11.64 -15.01 -16.80
C THR A 422 10.39 -14.30 -17.35
N ARG A 423 9.52 -13.80 -16.47
CA ARG A 423 8.31 -13.04 -16.83
C ARG A 423 8.65 -11.78 -17.63
N SER A 424 9.73 -11.12 -17.25
CA SER A 424 10.20 -9.93 -17.96
C SER A 424 10.55 -10.23 -19.42
N SER A 425 11.17 -11.39 -19.70
CA SER A 425 11.49 -11.82 -21.08
C SER A 425 10.25 -12.22 -21.89
N VAL A 426 9.25 -12.83 -21.28
CA VAL A 426 7.95 -13.09 -21.92
C VAL A 426 7.29 -11.76 -22.29
N ARG A 427 7.11 -10.86 -21.29
CA ARG A 427 6.44 -9.57 -21.48
C ARG A 427 7.18 -8.62 -22.44
N SER A 428 8.50 -8.70 -22.54
CA SER A 428 9.26 -7.92 -23.54
C SER A 428 8.98 -8.35 -24.98
N ASN A 429 8.59 -9.60 -25.18
CA ASN A 429 8.27 -10.17 -26.49
C ASN A 429 6.76 -10.15 -26.85
N VAL A 430 5.93 -9.58 -25.99
CA VAL A 430 4.48 -9.43 -26.19
C VAL A 430 4.09 -7.96 -26.12
N ALA A 431 3.35 -7.44 -27.08
CA ALA A 431 2.74 -6.11 -27.04
C ALA A 431 1.23 -6.25 -26.84
N LEU A 432 0.65 -5.46 -25.94
CA LEU A 432 -0.79 -5.41 -25.66
C LEU A 432 -1.37 -4.07 -26.08
N VAL A 433 -2.47 -4.10 -26.82
CA VAL A 433 -3.37 -2.97 -27.03
C VAL A 433 -4.71 -3.34 -26.42
N SER A 434 -5.01 -2.80 -25.26
CA SER A 434 -6.23 -3.09 -24.49
C SER A 434 -7.40 -2.21 -24.92
N GLN A 435 -8.61 -2.62 -24.55
CA GLN A 435 -9.85 -1.86 -24.71
C GLN A 435 -9.80 -0.57 -23.89
N ASP A 436 -9.44 -0.69 -22.61
CA ASP A 436 -9.28 0.46 -21.70
C ASP A 436 -7.81 0.91 -21.70
N VAL A 437 -7.54 2.00 -22.42
CA VAL A 437 -6.19 2.57 -22.51
C VAL A 437 -5.87 3.37 -21.25
N TYR A 438 -4.88 2.90 -20.50
CA TYR A 438 -4.33 3.66 -19.37
C TYR A 438 -3.18 4.56 -19.81
N LEU A 439 -3.30 5.86 -19.56
CA LEU A 439 -2.21 6.82 -19.72
C LEU A 439 -1.74 7.30 -18.34
N PHE A 440 -0.42 7.27 -18.14
CA PHE A 440 0.20 7.80 -16.94
C PHE A 440 0.25 9.32 -16.98
N SER A 441 0.18 9.95 -15.83
CA SER A 441 0.42 11.39 -15.70
C SER A 441 1.83 11.72 -16.23
N GLY A 442 1.92 12.70 -17.14
CA GLY A 442 3.13 13.07 -17.86
C GLY A 442 2.77 13.62 -19.24
N THR A 443 3.74 13.67 -20.14
CA THR A 443 3.56 14.17 -21.51
C THR A 443 3.09 13.05 -22.46
N VAL A 444 2.64 13.41 -23.65
CA VAL A 444 2.37 12.46 -24.74
C VAL A 444 3.65 11.68 -25.08
N LYS A 445 4.79 12.36 -25.15
CA LYS A 445 6.12 11.78 -25.37
C LYS A 445 6.45 10.69 -24.36
N ASP A 446 6.30 10.99 -23.06
CA ASP A 446 6.55 10.02 -21.98
C ASP A 446 5.68 8.77 -22.16
N ASN A 447 4.40 9.00 -22.46
CA ASN A 447 3.44 7.92 -22.62
C ASN A 447 3.73 7.01 -23.81
N ILE A 448 4.22 7.52 -24.93
CA ILE A 448 4.69 6.70 -26.04
C ILE A 448 6.01 6.01 -25.67
N GLY A 449 6.94 6.73 -25.03
CA GLY A 449 8.26 6.26 -24.60
C GLY A 449 8.21 5.04 -23.66
N PHE A 450 7.13 4.87 -22.90
CA PHE A 450 6.91 3.66 -22.08
C PHE A 450 6.86 2.35 -22.90
N GLY A 451 6.64 2.41 -24.21
CA GLY A 451 6.76 1.25 -25.10
C GLY A 451 8.16 0.64 -25.11
N ARG A 452 9.19 1.48 -25.04
CA ARG A 452 10.60 1.06 -24.94
C ARG A 452 11.38 2.13 -24.18
N PRO A 453 11.66 1.92 -22.87
CA PRO A 453 12.49 2.84 -22.09
C PRO A 453 13.85 3.11 -22.75
N GLY A 454 14.25 4.37 -22.85
CA GLY A 454 15.49 4.78 -23.51
C GLY A 454 15.40 4.97 -25.03
N ALA A 455 14.19 4.91 -25.61
CA ALA A 455 13.99 5.26 -27.02
C ALA A 455 14.32 6.73 -27.29
N THR A 456 14.86 7.01 -28.48
CA THR A 456 15.15 8.40 -28.90
C THR A 456 13.87 9.14 -29.32
N ASP A 457 13.95 10.46 -29.41
CA ASP A 457 12.81 11.30 -29.84
C ASP A 457 12.38 10.95 -31.25
N GLU A 458 13.34 10.65 -32.14
CA GLU A 458 13.09 10.26 -33.52
C GLU A 458 12.33 8.93 -33.60
N GLU A 459 12.67 7.97 -32.75
CA GLU A 459 11.97 6.67 -32.66
C GLU A 459 10.55 6.85 -32.13
N ILE A 460 10.35 7.72 -31.14
CA ILE A 460 9.02 8.05 -30.60
C ILE A 460 8.16 8.70 -31.68
N VAL A 461 8.72 9.67 -32.44
CA VAL A 461 8.01 10.33 -33.54
C VAL A 461 7.69 9.35 -34.66
N ALA A 462 8.62 8.44 -35.02
CA ALA A 462 8.39 7.41 -36.02
C ALA A 462 7.24 6.46 -35.61
N ALA A 463 7.21 6.01 -34.34
CA ALA A 463 6.13 5.19 -33.80
C ALA A 463 4.78 5.93 -33.80
N ALA A 464 4.78 7.23 -33.47
CA ALA A 464 3.58 8.05 -33.51
C ALA A 464 3.04 8.24 -34.95
N ARG A 465 3.92 8.37 -35.95
CA ARG A 465 3.54 8.44 -37.39
C ARG A 465 2.91 7.13 -37.84
N ALA A 466 3.53 6.00 -37.51
CA ALA A 466 3.01 4.68 -37.82
C ALA A 466 1.64 4.42 -37.16
N ALA A 467 1.39 5.00 -36.01
CA ALA A 467 0.09 4.92 -35.32
C ALA A 467 -0.92 6.01 -35.75
N HIS A 468 -0.65 6.78 -36.79
CA HIS A 468 -1.43 7.95 -37.22
C HIS A 468 -1.72 8.93 -36.07
N ALA A 469 -0.79 9.05 -35.12
CA ALA A 469 -0.90 9.92 -33.96
C ALA A 469 -0.19 11.26 -34.15
N HIS A 470 0.81 11.35 -35.03
CA HIS A 470 1.68 12.51 -35.19
C HIS A 470 0.90 13.81 -35.45
N ASP A 471 -0.06 13.79 -36.37
CA ASP A 471 -0.75 15.00 -36.84
C ASP A 471 -1.59 15.64 -35.72
N PHE A 472 -2.34 14.84 -34.95
CA PHE A 472 -3.09 15.41 -33.83
C PHE A 472 -2.18 15.85 -32.68
N ILE A 473 -1.03 15.17 -32.47
CA ILE A 473 -0.04 15.57 -31.46
C ILE A 473 0.55 16.94 -31.82
N MET A 474 0.92 17.14 -33.09
CA MET A 474 1.43 18.43 -33.58
C MET A 474 0.37 19.54 -33.59
N GLY A 475 -0.91 19.19 -33.54
CA GLY A 475 -2.01 20.13 -33.36
C GLY A 475 -2.16 20.68 -31.93
N PHE A 476 -1.48 20.11 -30.94
CA PHE A 476 -1.45 20.65 -29.60
C PHE A 476 -0.43 21.78 -29.47
N GLU A 477 -0.69 22.73 -28.58
CA GLU A 477 0.19 23.92 -28.37
C GLU A 477 1.64 23.50 -28.05
N ASN A 478 1.84 22.44 -27.25
CA ASN A 478 3.15 21.93 -26.84
C ASN A 478 3.56 20.65 -27.59
N GLY A 479 2.85 20.24 -28.63
CA GLY A 479 3.16 19.05 -29.41
C GLY A 479 3.33 17.80 -28.53
N TYR A 480 4.46 17.11 -28.65
CA TYR A 480 4.79 15.91 -27.87
C TYR A 480 4.97 16.16 -26.36
N ASP A 481 5.28 17.39 -25.95
CA ASP A 481 5.43 17.76 -24.54
C ASP A 481 4.10 18.16 -23.88
N THR A 482 2.98 18.00 -24.58
CA THR A 482 1.63 18.25 -24.05
C THR A 482 1.32 17.29 -22.92
N PRO A 483 0.92 17.79 -21.71
CA PRO A 483 0.47 16.94 -20.62
C PRO A 483 -0.84 16.22 -20.98
N VAL A 484 -0.93 14.91 -20.70
CA VAL A 484 -2.15 14.12 -20.99
C VAL A 484 -3.22 14.20 -19.90
N GLY A 485 -2.89 14.76 -18.73
CA GLY A 485 -3.77 14.78 -17.57
C GLY A 485 -3.87 13.42 -16.87
N GLU A 486 -4.67 13.37 -15.82
CA GLU A 486 -4.92 12.12 -15.07
C GLU A 486 -5.71 11.15 -15.97
N HIS A 487 -5.20 9.92 -16.13
CA HIS A 487 -5.74 8.89 -17.02
C HIS A 487 -6.01 9.34 -18.48
N GLY A 488 -5.35 10.41 -18.94
CA GLY A 488 -5.57 10.95 -20.28
C GLY A 488 -6.90 11.69 -20.46
N ALA A 489 -7.41 12.30 -19.39
CA ALA A 489 -8.71 12.99 -19.37
C ALA A 489 -8.85 14.13 -20.39
N GLN A 490 -7.72 14.66 -20.88
CA GLN A 490 -7.68 15.76 -21.87
C GLN A 490 -7.73 15.25 -23.33
N LEU A 491 -7.72 13.92 -23.54
CA LEU A 491 -7.67 13.32 -24.87
C LEU A 491 -8.98 12.62 -25.22
N SER A 492 -9.33 12.61 -26.51
CA SER A 492 -10.43 11.79 -27.02
C SER A 492 -10.13 10.29 -26.90
N GLY A 493 -11.14 9.42 -26.96
CA GLY A 493 -10.96 7.97 -26.97
C GLY A 493 -10.02 7.49 -28.07
N GLY A 494 -10.20 7.99 -29.30
CA GLY A 494 -9.37 7.66 -30.46
C GLY A 494 -7.93 8.18 -30.34
N GLN A 495 -7.71 9.34 -29.70
CA GLN A 495 -6.37 9.86 -29.42
C GLN A 495 -5.63 8.97 -28.42
N ARG A 496 -6.31 8.59 -27.30
CA ARG A 496 -5.73 7.65 -26.34
C ARG A 496 -5.35 6.32 -26.97
N GLN A 497 -6.25 5.78 -27.82
CA GLN A 497 -6.02 4.52 -28.50
C GLN A 497 -4.81 4.58 -29.46
N ARG A 498 -4.67 5.65 -30.23
CA ARG A 498 -3.51 5.84 -31.13
C ARG A 498 -2.19 5.99 -30.37
N ILE A 499 -2.20 6.61 -29.17
CA ILE A 499 -1.03 6.63 -28.30
C ILE A 499 -0.68 5.21 -27.80
N ALA A 500 -1.66 4.40 -27.43
CA ALA A 500 -1.43 3.00 -27.05
C ALA A 500 -0.87 2.16 -28.21
N ILE A 501 -1.37 2.38 -29.41
CA ILE A 501 -0.85 1.75 -30.65
C ILE A 501 0.60 2.21 -30.92
N ALA A 502 0.91 3.51 -30.73
CA ALA A 502 2.27 4.01 -30.85
C ALA A 502 3.23 3.35 -29.83
N ARG A 503 2.77 3.10 -28.59
CA ARG A 503 3.53 2.28 -27.61
C ARG A 503 3.84 0.88 -28.16
N ALA A 504 2.85 0.22 -28.76
CA ALA A 504 3.02 -1.11 -29.32
C ALA A 504 3.97 -1.13 -30.52
N PHE A 505 3.93 -0.11 -31.39
CA PHE A 505 4.91 0.07 -32.47
C PHE A 505 6.34 0.24 -31.93
N LEU A 506 6.50 1.13 -30.93
CA LEU A 506 7.80 1.40 -30.33
C LEU A 506 8.39 0.19 -29.62
N LYS A 507 7.53 -0.62 -28.97
CA LYS A 507 7.92 -1.89 -28.31
C LYS A 507 8.45 -2.92 -29.31
N ASN A 508 7.90 -2.96 -30.52
CA ASN A 508 8.30 -3.84 -31.62
C ASN A 508 8.41 -5.32 -31.23
N ALA A 509 7.40 -5.80 -30.48
CA ALA A 509 7.32 -7.20 -30.05
C ALA A 509 6.83 -8.13 -31.18
N PRO A 510 7.33 -9.39 -31.27
CA PRO A 510 6.90 -10.37 -32.28
C PRO A 510 5.47 -10.88 -32.04
N ILE A 511 4.96 -10.83 -30.82
CA ILE A 511 3.59 -11.25 -30.48
C ILE A 511 2.78 -9.99 -30.13
N LEU A 512 1.61 -9.86 -30.75
CA LEU A 512 0.67 -8.76 -30.54
C LEU A 512 -0.65 -9.30 -30.00
N LEU A 513 -1.09 -8.73 -28.89
CA LEU A 513 -2.40 -9.02 -28.28
C LEU A 513 -3.29 -7.80 -28.45
N LEU A 514 -4.49 -8.02 -29.01
CA LEU A 514 -5.49 -6.97 -29.22
C LEU A 514 -6.78 -7.33 -28.46
N ASP A 515 -7.20 -6.49 -27.54
CA ASP A 515 -8.46 -6.65 -26.81
C ASP A 515 -9.40 -5.49 -27.18
N GLU A 516 -10.39 -5.73 -28.04
CA GLU A 516 -11.41 -4.75 -28.47
C GLU A 516 -10.91 -3.33 -28.78
N ALA A 517 -9.79 -3.18 -29.44
CA ALA A 517 -9.07 -1.93 -29.59
C ALA A 517 -9.83 -0.78 -30.32
N THR A 518 -11.07 -0.99 -30.76
CA THR A 518 -11.86 0.00 -31.53
C THR A 518 -13.24 0.27 -30.93
N ALA A 519 -13.55 -0.18 -29.72
CA ALA A 519 -14.84 0.04 -29.08
C ALA A 519 -15.05 1.54 -28.73
N ALA A 520 -16.29 2.04 -28.94
CA ALA A 520 -16.73 3.38 -28.56
C ALA A 520 -15.99 4.58 -29.19
N LEU A 521 -15.51 4.44 -30.45
CA LEU A 521 -14.91 5.52 -31.21
C LEU A 521 -15.88 6.14 -32.23
N ASP A 522 -15.67 7.40 -32.56
CA ASP A 522 -16.32 8.05 -33.71
C ASP A 522 -15.77 7.49 -35.04
N SER A 523 -16.55 7.55 -36.11
CA SER A 523 -16.23 6.88 -37.39
C SER A 523 -14.89 7.32 -38.00
N GLU A 524 -14.50 8.60 -37.87
CA GLU A 524 -13.22 9.10 -38.39
C GLU A 524 -12.04 8.59 -37.58
N SER A 525 -12.10 8.70 -36.25
CA SER A 525 -11.10 8.13 -35.34
C SER A 525 -10.97 6.62 -35.49
N GLU A 526 -12.09 5.93 -35.69
CA GLU A 526 -12.13 4.50 -35.92
C GLU A 526 -11.35 4.08 -37.18
N ALA A 527 -11.56 4.77 -38.29
CA ALA A 527 -10.87 4.47 -39.55
C ALA A 527 -9.35 4.67 -39.42
N LEU A 528 -8.89 5.66 -38.64
CA LEU A 528 -7.48 5.90 -38.37
C LEU A 528 -6.89 4.82 -37.45
N VAL A 529 -7.59 4.47 -36.38
CA VAL A 529 -7.21 3.39 -35.45
C VAL A 529 -7.13 2.06 -36.17
N GLN A 530 -8.11 1.74 -37.02
CA GLN A 530 -8.11 0.49 -37.80
C GLN A 530 -6.95 0.41 -38.79
N ARG A 531 -6.60 1.51 -39.47
CA ARG A 531 -5.41 1.57 -40.33
C ARG A 531 -4.14 1.31 -39.54
N ALA A 532 -3.97 2.00 -38.40
CA ALA A 532 -2.82 1.81 -37.52
C ALA A 532 -2.72 0.37 -37.00
N LEU A 533 -3.84 -0.27 -36.66
CA LEU A 533 -3.88 -1.67 -36.22
C LEU A 533 -3.51 -2.63 -37.36
N ASN A 534 -3.97 -2.39 -38.59
CA ASN A 534 -3.63 -3.23 -39.74
C ASN A 534 -2.11 -3.15 -40.03
N GLU A 535 -1.52 -1.95 -39.96
CA GLU A 535 -0.07 -1.78 -40.09
C GLU A 535 0.70 -2.46 -38.95
N LEU A 536 0.19 -2.34 -37.71
CA LEU A 536 0.81 -2.94 -36.54
C LEU A 536 0.81 -4.48 -36.59
N GLN A 537 -0.23 -5.10 -37.17
CA GLN A 537 -0.36 -6.57 -37.32
C GLN A 537 0.62 -7.16 -38.33
N HIS A 538 1.10 -6.36 -39.28
CA HIS A 538 1.96 -6.85 -40.36
C HIS A 538 3.23 -7.51 -39.78
N GLN A 539 3.53 -8.75 -40.26
CA GLN A 539 4.68 -9.56 -39.83
C GLN A 539 4.74 -9.91 -38.34
N ARG A 540 3.63 -9.82 -37.61
CA ARG A 540 3.55 -10.20 -36.19
C ARG A 540 2.52 -11.30 -35.97
N THR A 541 2.79 -12.17 -35.02
CA THR A 541 1.77 -13.11 -34.56
C THR A 541 0.73 -12.33 -33.76
N THR A 542 -0.47 -12.24 -34.30
CA THR A 542 -1.53 -11.43 -33.65
C THR A 542 -2.60 -12.36 -33.09
N ILE A 543 -2.92 -12.18 -31.81
CA ILE A 543 -4.08 -12.80 -31.18
C ILE A 543 -5.05 -11.68 -30.83
N VAL A 544 -6.25 -11.70 -31.41
CA VAL A 544 -7.24 -10.64 -31.27
C VAL A 544 -8.54 -11.17 -30.69
N ILE A 545 -9.04 -10.52 -29.62
CA ILE A 545 -10.42 -10.69 -29.19
C ILE A 545 -11.27 -9.83 -30.10
N ALA A 546 -12.01 -10.46 -31.00
CA ALA A 546 -12.70 -9.77 -32.06
C ALA A 546 -14.19 -9.62 -31.74
N HIS A 547 -14.65 -8.38 -31.76
CA HIS A 547 -16.05 -7.97 -31.65
C HIS A 547 -16.54 -7.28 -32.94
N ARG A 548 -15.68 -7.18 -33.97
CA ARG A 548 -16.02 -6.57 -35.26
C ARG A 548 -15.89 -7.56 -36.39
N LEU A 549 -16.87 -7.51 -37.29
CA LEU A 549 -16.96 -8.39 -38.46
C LEU A 549 -15.69 -8.39 -39.31
N GLN A 550 -15.19 -7.20 -39.64
CA GLN A 550 -14.01 -7.08 -40.53
C GLN A 550 -12.75 -7.71 -39.94
N THR A 551 -12.57 -7.64 -38.62
CA THR A 551 -11.43 -8.27 -37.94
C THR A 551 -11.52 -9.80 -37.99
N VAL A 552 -12.73 -10.33 -37.78
CA VAL A 552 -12.98 -11.79 -37.81
C VAL A 552 -12.80 -12.36 -39.19
N VAL A 553 -13.40 -11.75 -40.22
CA VAL A 553 -13.38 -12.22 -41.59
C VAL A 553 -11.95 -12.25 -42.17
N ARG A 554 -11.11 -11.28 -41.81
CA ARG A 554 -9.72 -11.18 -42.29
C ARG A 554 -8.72 -12.03 -41.50
N ALA A 555 -9.13 -12.67 -40.43
CA ALA A 555 -8.23 -13.49 -39.63
C ALA A 555 -7.83 -14.77 -40.38
N HIS A 556 -6.55 -15.13 -40.26
CA HIS A 556 -6.03 -16.39 -40.86
C HIS A 556 -6.62 -17.60 -40.17
N LYS A 557 -6.95 -17.49 -38.89
CA LYS A 557 -7.58 -18.51 -38.07
C LYS A 557 -8.57 -17.90 -37.11
N ILE A 558 -9.72 -18.49 -36.97
CA ILE A 558 -10.75 -18.16 -36.01
C ILE A 558 -10.84 -19.31 -35.02
N CYS A 559 -10.85 -19.00 -33.72
CA CYS A 559 -11.10 -19.94 -32.62
C CYS A 559 -12.35 -19.53 -31.87
N VAL A 560 -13.38 -20.37 -31.88
CA VAL A 560 -14.62 -20.16 -31.13
C VAL A 560 -14.43 -20.66 -29.71
N VAL A 561 -14.46 -19.75 -28.75
CA VAL A 561 -14.26 -20.06 -27.33
C VAL A 561 -15.59 -20.08 -26.62
N GLU A 562 -15.96 -21.24 -26.09
CA GLU A 562 -17.21 -21.46 -25.36
C GLU A 562 -16.93 -22.28 -24.09
N HIS A 563 -17.43 -21.82 -22.94
CA HIS A 563 -17.24 -22.50 -21.64
C HIS A 563 -15.78 -22.87 -21.30
N GLY A 564 -14.83 -22.05 -21.73
CA GLY A 564 -13.40 -22.25 -21.45
C GLY A 564 -12.72 -23.30 -22.34
N ARG A 565 -13.29 -23.62 -23.49
CA ARG A 565 -12.73 -24.53 -24.50
C ARG A 565 -12.82 -23.92 -25.88
N VAL A 566 -11.93 -24.31 -26.80
CA VAL A 566 -12.12 -24.06 -28.22
C VAL A 566 -13.02 -25.15 -28.77
N VAL A 567 -14.23 -24.77 -29.20
CA VAL A 567 -15.24 -25.71 -29.74
C VAL A 567 -15.18 -25.84 -31.24
N GLU A 568 -14.74 -24.80 -31.95
CA GLU A 568 -14.54 -24.77 -33.38
C GLU A 568 -13.32 -23.93 -33.73
N HIS A 569 -12.60 -24.32 -34.79
CA HIS A 569 -11.53 -23.51 -35.37
C HIS A 569 -11.42 -23.72 -36.89
N GLY A 570 -10.99 -22.72 -37.61
CA GLY A 570 -10.82 -22.70 -39.04
C GLY A 570 -10.77 -21.29 -39.61
N THR A 571 -10.80 -21.17 -40.93
CA THR A 571 -10.99 -19.89 -41.63
C THR A 571 -12.45 -19.45 -41.60
N HIS A 572 -12.74 -18.22 -41.97
CA HIS A 572 -14.12 -17.70 -42.06
C HIS A 572 -14.98 -18.59 -43.00
N ASP A 573 -14.49 -18.87 -44.21
CA ASP A 573 -15.24 -19.62 -45.21
C ASP A 573 -15.50 -21.06 -44.77
N GLU A 574 -14.50 -21.74 -44.20
CA GLU A 574 -14.65 -23.08 -43.65
C GLU A 574 -15.72 -23.15 -42.55
N LEU A 575 -15.70 -22.19 -41.61
CA LEU A 575 -16.61 -22.21 -40.49
C LEU A 575 -18.04 -21.81 -40.89
N ILE A 576 -18.21 -20.90 -41.83
CA ILE A 576 -19.51 -20.58 -42.44
C ILE A 576 -20.08 -21.80 -43.16
N ALA A 577 -19.26 -22.52 -43.98
CA ALA A 577 -19.70 -23.71 -44.69
C ALA A 577 -20.12 -24.86 -43.75
N ARG A 578 -19.48 -25.00 -42.57
CA ARG A 578 -19.82 -26.02 -41.55
C ARG A 578 -21.16 -25.76 -40.85
N ARG A 579 -21.69 -24.52 -40.92
CA ARG A 579 -22.94 -24.08 -40.22
C ARG A 579 -23.01 -24.45 -38.74
N GLY A 580 -21.87 -24.40 -38.05
CA GLY A 580 -21.73 -24.76 -36.66
C GLY A 580 -21.97 -23.57 -35.70
N ARG A 581 -21.27 -23.57 -34.53
CA ARG A 581 -21.37 -22.52 -33.51
C ARG A 581 -20.96 -21.15 -34.04
N TYR A 582 -19.87 -21.10 -34.84
CA TYR A 582 -19.42 -19.87 -35.49
C TYR A 582 -20.49 -19.24 -36.37
N TYR A 583 -21.20 -20.05 -37.17
CA TYR A 583 -22.27 -19.58 -38.04
C TYR A 583 -23.38 -18.88 -37.25
N GLY A 584 -23.84 -19.53 -36.17
CA GLY A 584 -24.85 -18.92 -35.29
C GLY A 584 -24.38 -17.62 -34.62
N PHE A 585 -23.13 -17.60 -34.15
CA PHE A 585 -22.51 -16.43 -33.55
C PHE A 585 -22.35 -15.27 -34.55
N TYR A 586 -21.86 -15.59 -35.77
CA TYR A 586 -21.69 -14.63 -36.84
C TYR A 586 -22.98 -13.93 -37.22
N PHE A 587 -24.05 -14.68 -37.47
CA PHE A 587 -25.34 -14.08 -37.80
C PHE A 587 -26.01 -13.37 -36.63
N ALA A 588 -25.89 -13.86 -35.42
CA ALA A 588 -26.47 -13.19 -34.24
C ALA A 588 -25.79 -11.84 -33.93
N GLN A 589 -24.48 -11.76 -34.08
CA GLN A 589 -23.71 -10.56 -33.71
C GLN A 589 -23.58 -9.57 -34.87
N PHE A 590 -23.44 -10.03 -36.09
CA PHE A 590 -23.09 -9.19 -37.25
C PHE A 590 -24.22 -9.04 -38.27
N ALA A 591 -25.39 -9.62 -38.06
CA ALA A 591 -26.55 -9.49 -38.97
C ALA A 591 -27.04 -8.02 -39.13
N HIS A 592 -26.78 -7.17 -38.16
CA HIS A 592 -27.10 -5.74 -38.23
C HIS A 592 -26.08 -4.95 -39.09
N GLU A 593 -24.82 -5.32 -39.08
CA GLU A 593 -23.78 -4.66 -39.90
C GLU A 593 -23.97 -5.00 -41.39
N GLN A 594 -24.36 -6.25 -41.74
CA GLN A 594 -24.64 -6.66 -43.12
C GLN A 594 -25.83 -5.96 -43.76
N LYS A 595 -26.87 -5.62 -42.99
CA LYS A 595 -28.01 -4.86 -43.52
C LYS A 595 -27.62 -3.44 -43.95
N GLN A 596 -26.57 -2.86 -43.42
CA GLN A 596 -26.04 -1.57 -43.85
C GLN A 596 -25.14 -1.67 -45.11
N GLU A 597 -24.58 -2.84 -45.41
CA GLU A 597 -23.72 -3.07 -46.59
C GLU A 597 -24.46 -3.72 -47.79
N GLY A 598 -25.79 -3.92 -47.70
CA GLY A 598 -26.62 -4.33 -48.86
C GLY A 598 -26.61 -5.84 -49.20
N ALA A 599 -26.21 -6.71 -48.28
CA ALA A 599 -26.28 -8.17 -48.47
C ALA A 599 -27.58 -8.76 -47.88
N GLU A 600 -28.38 -9.45 -48.67
CA GLU A 600 -29.60 -10.16 -48.22
C GLU A 600 -29.26 -11.29 -47.25
N ALA A 601 -29.86 -11.25 -46.04
CA ALA A 601 -29.71 -12.28 -45.05
C ALA A 601 -30.48 -13.57 -45.44
N PRO A 602 -29.91 -14.76 -45.40
CA PRO A 602 -30.63 -16.00 -45.57
C PRO A 602 -31.59 -16.29 -44.41
N PRO A 603 -32.70 -17.03 -44.63
CA PRO A 603 -33.73 -17.27 -43.63
C PRO A 603 -33.17 -18.05 -42.41
N VAL A 604 -33.51 -17.58 -41.25
CA VAL A 604 -33.16 -18.27 -39.98
C VAL A 604 -34.20 -19.35 -39.72
N ASP A 605 -33.83 -20.61 -40.03
CA ASP A 605 -34.63 -21.77 -39.61
C ASP A 605 -34.54 -21.92 -38.06
N ASN A 606 -35.71 -21.99 -37.45
CA ASN A 606 -35.93 -22.18 -36.01
C ASN A 606 -35.28 -23.50 -35.52
N LEU A 607 -34.06 -23.46 -35.04
CA LEU A 607 -33.44 -24.57 -34.31
C LEU A 607 -33.45 -24.27 -32.81
N GLY A 608 -34.45 -24.84 -32.10
CA GLY A 608 -34.36 -24.94 -30.64
C GLY A 608 -35.58 -24.59 -29.81
N GLN A 609 -36.77 -25.03 -30.22
CA GLN A 609 -37.85 -25.22 -29.22
C GLN A 609 -38.12 -26.71 -29.02
N THR A 610 -37.33 -27.36 -28.22
CA THR A 610 -37.72 -28.63 -27.57
C THR A 610 -37.13 -28.64 -26.14
N GLY A 611 -38.00 -28.61 -25.15
CA GLY A 611 -37.59 -28.88 -23.77
C GLY A 611 -38.08 -27.90 -22.73
N GLY A 612 -39.37 -27.53 -22.77
CA GLY A 612 -40.02 -26.90 -21.61
C GLY A 612 -40.89 -27.90 -20.89
N GLU A 613 -40.33 -28.66 -19.96
CA GLU A 613 -41.11 -29.38 -18.96
C GLU A 613 -41.20 -28.59 -17.65
N ARG A 614 -42.47 -28.47 -17.24
CA ARG A 614 -42.92 -27.82 -16.01
C ARG A 614 -42.38 -28.53 -14.78
N LEU A 615 -41.97 -27.79 -13.79
CA LEU A 615 -42.03 -28.23 -12.38
C LEU A 615 -42.48 -27.05 -11.52
N HIS A 616 -43.76 -27.09 -11.21
CA HIS A 616 -44.33 -26.46 -10.02
C HIS A 616 -44.02 -27.36 -8.81
N ALA A 617 -43.41 -26.84 -7.78
CA ALA A 617 -43.72 -27.02 -6.35
C ALA A 617 -42.75 -26.12 -5.55
#